data_7363f052dc466b4a164271ec41a437b0
#
_entry.id   7363f052dc466b4a164271ec41a437b0
#
_cell.length_a   1.000
_cell.length_b   1.000
_cell.length_c   1.000
_cell.angle_alpha   90.00
_cell.angle_beta   90.00
_cell.angle_gamma   90.00
#
_symmetry.space_group_name_H-M   'P 1'
#
loop_
_entity.id
_entity.type
_entity.pdbx_description
1 polymer ?
#
loop_
_entity_poly.entity_id
_entity_poly.type
_entity_poly.pdbx_seq_one_letter_code
_entity_poly.pdbx_strand_id
1 'polypeptide(L)'
;MRKIILLLIPLLACLISCSEKKNSSYRKQDIAEDLNIIVIHVDDLGWTDVGAFGSDYYETPNIDKLANQGVKFTNSYAAAAICSPTRAAMLTGKHPARTGITDWIRARFQGGIIPEDGSNPQGYDENGDRPLKTPKNYLYMPLSEVTIAELLKERGYQTGHIGKWHLGPEEYFPENQGFDVNIGGCDLGQPPSYFDPYEPFNGNEEYIIPNLPSRKEGEYLTDREGDEAVKFIAENKESKFFLQWASYTVHTPLMAKDELVDKYDSLEKGKQDNAVYAAMVESLDDNVGKIMHALDSLGLTDNTLLIFTSDNGGLMGNPNSQVTNNSPLRSQKGYPYEGGIRVPTIMRWPGNIPAGKTSKSPIITMDILPTVLRYVDGSVDESKWDGKDLSTVISHPEKEFKRDLFWHFPHYRGRDVVPYSIIRSGDFKLIKYHDGSEGELYDLKNDLGENENLISENPELARELELKLEEWLIDTKAKMPVKK
;
A
#
# COMPACT_ATOMS: atom_id res chain seq x y z
N MET A 1 81.11 47.03 39.05
CA MET A 1 80.64 47.01 37.66
C MET A 1 80.02 45.61 37.40
N ARG A 2 78.70 45.49 37.54
CA ARG A 2 78.03 44.26 37.38
C ARG A 2 77.31 44.24 36.02
N LYS A 3 77.65 43.28 35.17
CA LYS A 3 77.04 43.07 33.88
C LYS A 3 75.74 42.22 34.09
N ILE A 4 74.62 42.78 33.67
CA ILE A 4 73.35 42.08 33.63
C ILE A 4 73.28 41.43 32.26
N ILE A 5 73.17 40.10 32.23
CA ILE A 5 72.94 39.31 31.04
C ILE A 5 71.38 39.06 30.96
N LEU A 6 70.72 39.63 29.95
CA LEU A 6 69.33 39.32 29.61
C LEU A 6 69.29 38.00 28.82
N LEU A 7 68.64 37.00 29.37
CA LEU A 7 68.28 35.78 28.65
C LEU A 7 66.93 35.98 27.92
N LEU A 8 66.95 35.97 26.60
CA LEU A 8 65.80 35.90 25.75
C LEU A 8 65.36 34.40 25.65
N ILE A 9 64.19 34.08 26.13
CA ILE A 9 63.51 32.76 25.94
C ILE A 9 62.66 32.91 24.71
N PRO A 10 62.80 32.08 23.65
CA PRO A 10 61.87 32.07 22.56
C PRO A 10 60.59 31.25 22.95
N LEU A 11 59.43 31.90 22.88
CA LEU A 11 58.11 31.30 23.07
C LEU A 11 57.82 30.48 21.86
N LEU A 12 57.92 29.15 21.96
CA LEU A 12 57.52 28.20 20.94
C LEU A 12 55.99 27.97 21.03
N ALA A 13 55.25 28.66 20.19
CA ALA A 13 53.79 28.43 20.06
C ALA A 13 53.52 27.10 19.34
N CYS A 14 53.20 26.05 20.07
CA CYS A 14 52.63 24.82 19.52
C CYS A 14 51.19 25.08 19.04
N LEU A 15 51.02 25.25 17.75
CA LEU A 15 49.71 25.13 17.10
C LEU A 15 49.26 23.66 17.18
N ILE A 16 48.48 23.33 18.20
CA ILE A 16 47.75 22.07 18.25
C ILE A 16 46.56 22.25 17.32
N SER A 17 46.71 21.75 16.09
CA SER A 17 45.57 21.54 15.17
C SER A 17 44.68 20.43 15.74
N CYS A 18 43.63 20.81 16.43
CA CYS A 18 42.51 19.87 16.72
C CYS A 18 41.83 19.50 15.41
N SER A 19 42.26 18.39 14.83
CA SER A 19 41.47 17.67 13.85
C SER A 19 40.24 17.16 14.59
N GLU A 20 39.13 17.88 14.46
CA GLU A 20 37.81 17.32 14.80
C GLU A 20 37.56 16.11 13.92
N LYS A 21 37.84 14.92 14.43
CA LYS A 21 37.21 13.71 13.96
C LYS A 21 35.71 13.92 14.15
N LYS A 22 35.00 14.22 13.05
CA LYS A 22 33.56 14.02 12.99
C LYS A 22 33.31 12.56 13.33
N ASN A 23 33.12 12.25 14.61
CA ASN A 23 32.44 11.05 15.02
C ASN A 23 31.05 11.14 14.41
N SER A 24 30.81 10.37 13.36
CA SER A 24 29.50 9.98 12.95
C SER A 24 28.92 9.12 14.08
N SER A 25 28.50 9.78 15.15
CA SER A 25 27.62 9.17 16.12
C SER A 25 26.34 8.86 15.35
N TYR A 26 26.07 7.58 15.09
CA TYR A 26 24.69 7.13 14.86
C TYR A 26 23.85 7.79 15.96
N ARG A 27 23.07 8.82 15.60
CA ARG A 27 22.02 9.28 16.50
C ARG A 27 21.21 8.01 16.79
N LYS A 28 21.12 7.60 18.06
CA LYS A 28 20.00 6.82 18.51
C LYS A 28 18.80 7.52 17.90
N GLN A 29 18.06 6.86 17.03
CA GLN A 29 16.78 7.41 16.55
C GLN A 29 15.98 7.65 17.80
N ASP A 30 15.87 8.92 18.22
CA ASP A 30 15.10 9.30 19.38
C ASP A 30 13.65 8.87 19.08
N ILE A 31 13.00 8.27 20.06
CA ILE A 31 11.58 7.97 20.01
C ILE A 31 10.89 9.29 19.72
N ALA A 32 10.12 9.36 18.65
CA ALA A 32 9.36 10.54 18.31
C ALA A 32 8.09 10.56 19.18
N GLU A 33 8.18 11.21 20.35
CA GLU A 33 7.12 11.21 21.38
C GLU A 33 5.76 11.71 20.85
N ASP A 34 5.79 12.60 19.84
CA ASP A 34 4.59 13.25 19.26
C ASP A 34 4.42 12.96 17.75
N LEU A 35 4.84 11.77 17.28
CA LEU A 35 4.73 11.42 15.87
C LEU A 35 3.28 11.17 15.45
N ASN A 36 2.78 11.93 14.49
CA ASN A 36 1.55 11.64 13.78
C ASN A 36 1.80 10.70 12.60
N ILE A 37 0.83 9.87 12.28
CA ILE A 37 0.94 8.90 11.19
C ILE A 37 -0.27 9.04 10.29
N ILE A 38 -0.01 9.22 8.99
CA ILE A 38 -1.05 9.23 7.96
C ILE A 38 -0.69 8.19 6.90
N VAL A 39 -1.61 7.28 6.62
CA VAL A 39 -1.52 6.34 5.51
C VAL A 39 -2.61 6.68 4.50
N ILE A 40 -2.21 7.13 3.32
CA ILE A 40 -3.08 7.32 2.15
C ILE A 40 -3.01 6.01 1.36
N HIS A 41 -4.10 5.24 1.39
CA HIS A 41 -4.21 3.92 0.79
C HIS A 41 -5.24 3.94 -0.33
N VAL A 42 -4.76 4.05 -1.56
CA VAL A 42 -5.59 4.24 -2.75
C VAL A 42 -6.12 2.92 -3.27
N ASP A 43 -7.31 2.91 -3.86
CA ASP A 43 -7.95 1.72 -4.43
C ASP A 43 -7.68 1.63 -5.93
N ASP A 44 -7.12 0.50 -6.39
CA ASP A 44 -6.83 0.20 -7.81
C ASP A 44 -5.88 1.16 -8.54
N LEU A 45 -5.06 1.96 -7.85
CA LEU A 45 -4.12 2.87 -8.48
C LEU A 45 -2.89 2.12 -9.00
N GLY A 46 -2.69 2.13 -10.31
CA GLY A 46 -1.55 1.51 -10.96
C GLY A 46 -0.21 2.17 -10.63
N TRP A 47 0.88 1.41 -10.76
CA TRP A 47 2.23 1.90 -10.48
C TRP A 47 2.61 3.12 -11.34
N THR A 48 2.16 3.15 -12.60
CA THR A 48 2.42 4.24 -13.55
C THR A 48 1.31 5.30 -13.59
N ASP A 49 0.34 5.27 -12.69
CA ASP A 49 -0.81 6.18 -12.73
C ASP A 49 -0.55 7.54 -12.06
N VAL A 50 0.71 7.83 -11.67
CA VAL A 50 1.12 9.12 -11.10
C VAL A 50 2.40 9.62 -11.78
N GLY A 51 2.56 10.93 -11.91
CA GLY A 51 3.68 11.57 -12.60
C GLY A 51 5.04 11.16 -12.04
N ALA A 52 5.19 11.09 -10.71
CA ALA A 52 6.40 10.63 -10.03
C ALA A 52 6.86 9.21 -10.43
N PHE A 53 5.97 8.38 -10.96
CA PHE A 53 6.26 7.01 -11.42
C PHE A 53 6.13 6.84 -12.94
N GLY A 54 5.89 7.91 -13.69
CA GLY A 54 6.03 7.93 -15.16
C GLY A 54 4.74 8.07 -15.96
N SER A 55 3.63 8.49 -15.32
CA SER A 55 2.47 8.95 -16.10
C SER A 55 2.86 10.14 -16.96
N ASP A 56 2.45 10.10 -18.21
CA ASP A 56 2.61 11.16 -19.20
C ASP A 56 1.27 11.83 -19.58
N TYR A 57 0.18 11.39 -18.91
CA TYR A 57 -1.17 11.88 -19.17
C TYR A 57 -1.90 12.31 -17.90
N TYR A 58 -1.76 11.55 -16.79
CA TYR A 58 -2.39 11.90 -15.51
C TYR A 58 -1.54 12.92 -14.75
N GLU A 59 -2.10 14.10 -14.50
CA GLU A 59 -1.41 15.17 -13.78
C GLU A 59 -1.57 15.02 -12.28
N THR A 60 -0.45 14.84 -11.57
CA THR A 60 -0.43 14.60 -10.12
C THR A 60 0.60 15.48 -9.39
N PRO A 61 0.50 16.82 -9.51
CA PRO A 61 1.52 17.74 -9.00
C PRO A 61 1.71 17.66 -7.47
N ASN A 62 0.67 17.33 -6.71
CA ASN A 62 0.77 17.23 -5.25
C ASN A 62 1.43 15.91 -4.81
N ILE A 63 1.10 14.79 -5.45
CA ILE A 63 1.76 13.50 -5.23
C ILE A 63 3.23 13.58 -5.71
N ASP A 64 3.51 14.28 -6.81
CA ASP A 64 4.88 14.53 -7.27
C ASP A 64 5.66 15.40 -6.27
N LYS A 65 5.02 16.43 -5.68
CA LYS A 65 5.60 17.22 -4.60
C LYS A 65 5.87 16.35 -3.37
N LEU A 66 4.94 15.45 -3.00
CA LEU A 66 5.14 14.48 -1.92
C LEU A 66 6.38 13.61 -2.17
N ALA A 67 6.54 13.06 -3.38
CA ALA A 67 7.69 12.27 -3.79
C ALA A 67 8.99 13.06 -3.74
N ASN A 68 8.98 14.33 -4.16
CA ASN A 68 10.13 15.22 -4.10
C ASN A 68 10.52 15.64 -2.66
N GLN A 69 9.60 15.51 -1.71
CA GLN A 69 9.84 15.80 -0.29
C GLN A 69 10.12 14.55 0.56
N GLY A 70 10.13 13.36 -0.04
CA GLY A 70 10.31 12.08 0.65
C GLY A 70 11.16 11.09 -0.12
N VAL A 71 10.95 9.81 0.17
CA VAL A 71 11.55 8.67 -0.51
C VAL A 71 10.49 7.96 -1.35
N LYS A 72 10.77 7.79 -2.64
CA LYS A 72 10.01 7.01 -3.60
C LYS A 72 10.57 5.59 -3.69
N PHE A 73 9.70 4.56 -3.55
CA PHE A 73 10.09 3.16 -3.68
C PHE A 73 9.63 2.61 -5.03
N THR A 74 10.59 2.30 -5.90
CA THR A 74 10.28 1.80 -7.25
C THR A 74 10.02 0.29 -7.30
N ASN A 75 10.47 -0.46 -6.29
CA ASN A 75 10.21 -1.88 -6.11
C ASN A 75 9.24 -2.11 -4.92
N SER A 76 8.12 -1.41 -4.92
CA SER A 76 7.08 -1.56 -3.91
C SER A 76 5.94 -2.43 -4.41
N TYR A 77 5.41 -3.25 -3.50
CA TYR A 77 4.42 -4.27 -3.82
C TYR A 77 3.23 -4.26 -2.86
N ALA A 78 2.06 -4.52 -3.42
CA ALA A 78 0.88 -4.94 -2.66
C ALA A 78 1.07 -6.39 -2.17
N ALA A 79 0.53 -6.73 -1.01
CA ALA A 79 0.60 -8.09 -0.46
C ALA A 79 -0.23 -9.12 -1.25
N ALA A 80 -1.13 -8.67 -2.12
CA ALA A 80 -1.88 -9.46 -3.08
C ALA A 80 -2.21 -8.62 -4.31
N ALA A 81 -2.58 -9.27 -5.40
CA ALA A 81 -3.05 -8.58 -6.61
C ALA A 81 -4.51 -8.09 -6.50
N ILE A 82 -5.06 -7.99 -5.28
CA ILE A 82 -6.47 -7.70 -5.03
C ILE A 82 -6.67 -7.06 -3.65
N CYS A 83 -7.76 -6.29 -3.49
CA CYS A 83 -7.97 -5.34 -2.39
C CYS A 83 -8.01 -5.94 -0.97
N SER A 84 -9.02 -6.78 -0.61
CA SER A 84 -9.20 -7.23 0.78
C SER A 84 -7.96 -7.91 1.38
N PRO A 85 -7.24 -8.82 0.68
CA PRO A 85 -6.02 -9.42 1.22
C PRO A 85 -4.93 -8.41 1.53
N THR A 86 -4.70 -7.43 0.64
CA THR A 86 -3.70 -6.39 0.86
C THR A 86 -4.07 -5.47 2.01
N ARG A 87 -5.36 -5.07 2.10
CA ARG A 87 -5.86 -4.23 3.20
C ARG A 87 -5.69 -4.90 4.55
N ALA A 88 -6.07 -6.19 4.66
CA ALA A 88 -5.84 -6.98 5.87
C ALA A 88 -4.33 -7.09 6.20
N ALA A 89 -3.49 -7.38 5.20
CA ALA A 89 -2.05 -7.53 5.39
C ALA A 89 -1.39 -6.22 5.87
N MET A 90 -1.76 -5.07 5.31
CA MET A 90 -1.26 -3.76 5.74
C MET A 90 -1.63 -3.46 7.20
N LEU A 91 -2.88 -3.75 7.58
CA LEU A 91 -3.37 -3.48 8.93
C LEU A 91 -2.77 -4.41 9.98
N THR A 92 -2.50 -5.66 9.63
CA THR A 92 -2.07 -6.70 10.58
C THR A 92 -0.56 -6.99 10.53
N GLY A 93 0.16 -6.52 9.52
CA GLY A 93 1.57 -6.87 9.28
C GLY A 93 1.78 -8.35 8.92
N LYS A 94 0.70 -9.09 8.61
CA LYS A 94 0.72 -10.52 8.31
C LYS A 94 0.39 -10.79 6.85
N HIS A 95 0.99 -11.84 6.31
CA HIS A 95 0.73 -12.25 4.94
C HIS A 95 -0.71 -12.80 4.76
N PRO A 96 -1.38 -12.55 3.60
CA PRO A 96 -2.71 -13.10 3.30
C PRO A 96 -2.86 -14.61 3.51
N ALA A 97 -1.80 -15.40 3.27
CA ALA A 97 -1.80 -16.83 3.55
C ALA A 97 -2.01 -17.18 5.04
N ARG A 98 -1.55 -16.29 5.97
CA ARG A 98 -1.75 -16.47 7.42
C ARG A 98 -3.10 -15.95 7.90
N THR A 99 -3.56 -14.81 7.38
CA THR A 99 -4.86 -14.24 7.77
C THR A 99 -6.04 -15.03 7.25
N GLY A 100 -5.84 -15.85 6.19
CA GLY A 100 -6.90 -16.62 5.54
C GLY A 100 -7.78 -15.78 4.59
N ILE A 101 -7.50 -14.48 4.47
CA ILE A 101 -8.13 -13.58 3.49
C ILE A 101 -7.24 -13.60 2.25
N THR A 102 -7.57 -14.44 1.28
CA THR A 102 -6.76 -14.69 0.08
C THR A 102 -7.42 -14.26 -1.22
N ASP A 103 -8.69 -13.83 -1.16
CA ASP A 103 -9.46 -13.21 -2.25
C ASP A 103 -10.26 -12.02 -1.70
N TRP A 104 -10.92 -11.24 -2.58
CA TRP A 104 -11.78 -10.14 -2.15
C TRP A 104 -12.96 -10.66 -1.32
N ILE A 105 -13.32 -9.94 -0.28
CA ILE A 105 -14.45 -10.25 0.60
C ILE A 105 -15.74 -9.80 -0.09
N ARG A 106 -16.71 -10.70 -0.20
CA ARG A 106 -18.02 -10.39 -0.76
C ARG A 106 -18.93 -9.78 0.30
N ALA A 107 -19.53 -8.66 -0.01
CA ALA A 107 -20.62 -8.12 0.79
C ALA A 107 -21.84 -9.08 0.80
N ARG A 108 -22.72 -8.93 1.78
CA ARG A 108 -23.86 -9.83 1.98
C ARG A 108 -24.73 -9.99 0.73
N PHE A 109 -25.06 -8.87 0.05
CA PHE A 109 -25.85 -8.88 -1.18
C PHE A 109 -25.12 -9.52 -2.39
N GLN A 110 -23.80 -9.71 -2.29
CA GLN A 110 -22.96 -10.41 -3.27
C GLN A 110 -22.78 -11.91 -2.94
N GLY A 111 -23.55 -12.43 -1.98
CA GLY A 111 -23.45 -13.81 -1.51
C GLY A 111 -22.41 -14.04 -0.43
N GLY A 112 -21.89 -12.98 0.20
CA GLY A 112 -21.00 -13.03 1.36
C GLY A 112 -21.78 -13.37 2.65
N ILE A 113 -22.42 -14.55 2.70
CA ILE A 113 -23.23 -14.98 3.84
C ILE A 113 -22.34 -15.70 4.84
N ILE A 114 -22.15 -15.09 6.01
CA ILE A 114 -21.44 -15.71 7.13
C ILE A 114 -22.27 -16.89 7.65
N PRO A 115 -21.66 -18.06 7.92
CA PRO A 115 -22.32 -19.19 8.55
C PRO A 115 -23.05 -18.82 9.85
N GLU A 116 -24.14 -19.55 10.20
CA GLU A 116 -24.96 -19.26 11.40
C GLU A 116 -24.19 -19.30 12.72
N ASP A 117 -23.10 -20.06 12.77
CA ASP A 117 -22.20 -20.12 13.94
C ASP A 117 -21.24 -18.94 14.03
N GLY A 118 -21.34 -17.98 13.11
CA GLY A 118 -20.49 -16.79 13.05
C GLY A 118 -19.05 -17.05 12.59
N SER A 119 -18.70 -18.29 12.20
CA SER A 119 -17.34 -18.61 11.76
C SER A 119 -17.07 -18.18 10.32
N ASN A 120 -15.79 -17.95 9.99
CA ASN A 120 -15.38 -17.83 8.59
C ASN A 120 -15.55 -19.19 7.88
N PRO A 121 -15.95 -19.19 6.59
CA PRO A 121 -16.15 -20.41 5.81
C PRO A 121 -14.94 -21.33 5.84
N GLN A 122 -15.18 -22.63 5.98
CA GLN A 122 -14.13 -23.65 5.95
C GLN A 122 -14.37 -24.60 4.76
N GLY A 123 -13.30 -25.35 4.40
CA GLY A 123 -13.37 -26.32 3.30
C GLY A 123 -13.07 -25.70 1.94
N TYR A 124 -13.69 -26.24 0.90
CA TYR A 124 -13.36 -25.96 -0.49
C TYR A 124 -14.58 -25.66 -1.32
N ASP A 125 -14.39 -24.83 -2.35
CA ASP A 125 -15.35 -24.59 -3.44
C ASP A 125 -15.05 -25.55 -4.59
N GLU A 126 -16.11 -26.14 -5.18
CA GLU A 126 -16.00 -27.15 -6.25
C GLU A 126 -15.59 -26.57 -7.62
N ASN A 127 -15.80 -25.29 -7.89
CA ASN A 127 -15.42 -24.57 -9.10
C ASN A 127 -15.93 -25.18 -10.43
N GLY A 128 -17.13 -25.78 -10.44
CA GLY A 128 -17.72 -26.34 -11.64
C GLY A 128 -16.85 -27.42 -12.29
N ASP A 129 -16.56 -27.29 -13.59
CA ASP A 129 -15.76 -28.28 -14.36
C ASP A 129 -14.24 -28.06 -14.26
N ARG A 130 -13.75 -27.09 -13.48
CA ARG A 130 -12.32 -26.85 -13.30
C ARG A 130 -11.64 -27.98 -12.53
N PRO A 131 -10.35 -28.28 -12.78
CA PRO A 131 -9.68 -29.46 -12.23
C PRO A 131 -9.39 -29.38 -10.72
N LEU A 132 -9.41 -28.16 -10.17
CA LEU A 132 -9.10 -27.96 -8.75
C LEU A 132 -10.32 -27.47 -7.96
N LYS A 133 -10.45 -27.96 -6.73
CA LYS A 133 -11.19 -27.31 -5.67
C LYS A 133 -10.29 -26.26 -5.03
N THR A 134 -10.84 -25.10 -4.72
CA THR A 134 -10.09 -24.00 -4.08
C THR A 134 -10.55 -23.79 -2.64
N PRO A 135 -9.66 -23.43 -1.71
CA PRO A 135 -10.08 -23.15 -0.35
C PRO A 135 -11.13 -22.01 -0.36
N LYS A 136 -12.07 -22.08 0.55
CA LYS A 136 -13.03 -20.97 0.74
C LYS A 136 -12.30 -19.77 1.30
N ASN A 137 -12.57 -18.60 0.72
CA ASN A 137 -12.08 -17.32 1.23
C ASN A 137 -12.80 -16.94 2.53
N TYR A 138 -12.13 -16.23 3.42
CA TYR A 138 -12.77 -15.62 4.57
C TYR A 138 -13.69 -14.47 4.14
N LEU A 139 -14.78 -14.27 4.90
CA LEU A 139 -15.79 -13.25 4.64
C LEU A 139 -15.65 -12.01 5.54
N TYR A 140 -14.71 -12.07 6.50
CA TYR A 140 -14.35 -10.97 7.38
C TYR A 140 -12.96 -11.16 7.94
N MET A 141 -12.32 -10.06 8.33
CA MET A 141 -11.10 -10.08 9.13
C MET A 141 -11.46 -10.37 10.60
N PRO A 142 -10.98 -11.49 11.16
CA PRO A 142 -11.32 -11.83 12.56
C PRO A 142 -10.89 -10.74 13.55
N LEU A 143 -11.70 -10.47 14.56
CA LEU A 143 -11.35 -9.52 15.65
C LEU A 143 -10.15 -9.99 16.50
N SER A 144 -9.70 -11.23 16.33
CA SER A 144 -8.45 -11.73 16.93
C SER A 144 -7.19 -11.32 16.14
N GLU A 145 -7.33 -10.80 14.94
CA GLU A 145 -6.23 -10.20 14.19
C GLU A 145 -5.98 -8.79 14.70
N VAL A 146 -4.86 -8.61 15.38
CA VAL A 146 -4.51 -7.31 15.96
C VAL A 146 -4.05 -6.35 14.86
N THR A 147 -4.69 -5.19 14.78
CA THR A 147 -4.43 -4.17 13.77
C THR A 147 -3.43 -3.12 14.23
N ILE A 148 -2.83 -2.39 13.29
CA ILE A 148 -2.02 -1.21 13.57
C ILE A 148 -2.79 -0.15 14.36
N ALA A 149 -4.11 0.00 14.12
CA ALA A 149 -4.95 0.95 14.84
C ALA A 149 -5.08 0.58 16.32
N GLU A 150 -5.35 -0.70 16.63
CA GLU A 150 -5.39 -1.19 18.02
C GLU A 150 -4.06 -0.97 18.74
N LEU A 151 -2.94 -1.33 18.08
CA LEU A 151 -1.60 -1.16 18.64
C LEU A 151 -1.26 0.31 18.90
N LEU A 152 -1.66 1.22 18.02
CA LEU A 152 -1.43 2.65 18.20
C LEU A 152 -2.38 3.26 19.24
N LYS A 153 -3.63 2.79 19.32
CA LYS A 153 -4.58 3.19 20.35
C LYS A 153 -4.08 2.84 21.76
N GLU A 154 -3.49 1.65 21.95
CA GLU A 154 -2.81 1.27 23.21
C GLU A 154 -1.66 2.22 23.59
N ARG A 155 -1.09 2.92 22.60
CA ARG A 155 -0.02 3.92 22.76
C ARG A 155 -0.54 5.36 22.88
N GLY A 156 -1.87 5.52 23.03
CA GLY A 156 -2.54 6.80 23.23
C GLY A 156 -2.76 7.61 21.97
N TYR A 157 -2.76 7.00 20.78
CA TYR A 157 -3.13 7.65 19.54
C TYR A 157 -4.66 7.79 19.42
N GLN A 158 -5.12 8.93 18.87
CA GLN A 158 -6.46 9.06 18.31
C GLN A 158 -6.45 8.41 16.93
N THR A 159 -7.42 7.55 16.61
CA THR A 159 -7.39 6.72 15.41
C THR A 159 -8.58 7.02 14.50
N GLY A 160 -8.32 7.32 13.22
CA GLY A 160 -9.34 7.62 12.21
C GLY A 160 -9.21 6.75 10.97
N HIS A 161 -10.36 6.21 10.52
CA HIS A 161 -10.50 5.55 9.23
C HIS A 161 -11.49 6.33 8.37
N ILE A 162 -11.07 6.67 7.14
CA ILE A 162 -11.90 7.40 6.18
C ILE A 162 -11.83 6.67 4.84
N GLY A 163 -13.00 6.36 4.26
CA GLY A 163 -13.12 5.68 2.97
C GLY A 163 -13.24 4.16 3.09
N LYS A 164 -12.77 3.44 2.08
CA LYS A 164 -12.97 2.01 1.88
C LYS A 164 -12.36 1.12 2.97
N TRP A 165 -13.19 0.29 3.59
CA TRP A 165 -12.73 -0.77 4.51
C TRP A 165 -12.60 -2.14 3.82
N HIS A 166 -13.71 -2.72 3.39
CA HIS A 166 -13.79 -3.97 2.62
C HIS A 166 -13.23 -5.21 3.35
N LEU A 167 -13.37 -5.28 4.68
CA LEU A 167 -12.86 -6.38 5.52
C LEU A 167 -13.93 -7.06 6.37
N GLY A 168 -15.18 -6.99 5.96
CA GLY A 168 -16.31 -7.70 6.58
C GLY A 168 -17.51 -6.79 6.86
N PRO A 169 -18.65 -7.40 7.30
CA PRO A 169 -19.87 -6.67 7.63
C PRO A 169 -19.73 -5.87 8.93
N GLU A 170 -20.85 -5.25 9.36
CA GLU A 170 -20.93 -4.26 10.44
C GLU A 170 -20.22 -4.67 11.74
N GLU A 171 -20.28 -5.94 12.12
CA GLU A 171 -19.64 -6.47 13.32
C GLU A 171 -18.09 -6.41 13.24
N TYR A 172 -17.55 -6.19 12.04
CA TYR A 172 -16.11 -6.16 11.74
C TYR A 172 -15.68 -4.82 11.11
N PHE A 173 -16.47 -3.75 11.25
CA PHE A 173 -16.13 -2.42 10.77
C PHE A 173 -14.95 -1.81 11.53
N PRO A 174 -14.33 -0.73 11.03
CA PRO A 174 -13.15 -0.10 11.62
C PRO A 174 -13.25 0.17 13.12
N GLU A 175 -14.41 0.59 13.62
CA GLU A 175 -14.63 0.87 15.04
C GLU A 175 -14.47 -0.37 15.95
N ASN A 176 -14.68 -1.57 15.41
CA ASN A 176 -14.46 -2.83 16.10
C ASN A 176 -13.03 -3.38 15.90
N GLN A 177 -12.20 -2.66 15.14
CA GLN A 177 -10.81 -3.01 14.76
C GLN A 177 -9.83 -1.90 15.17
N GLY A 178 -10.16 -1.12 16.20
CA GLY A 178 -9.27 -0.15 16.84
C GLY A 178 -9.39 1.30 16.39
N PHE A 179 -10.27 1.64 15.45
CA PHE A 179 -10.48 3.02 15.03
C PHE A 179 -11.55 3.73 15.90
N ASP A 180 -11.25 4.96 16.35
CA ASP A 180 -12.19 5.81 17.11
C ASP A 180 -13.20 6.50 16.20
N VAL A 181 -12.79 6.80 14.97
CA VAL A 181 -13.61 7.44 13.93
C VAL A 181 -13.65 6.58 12.69
N ASN A 182 -14.85 6.33 12.17
CA ASN A 182 -15.08 5.64 10.90
C ASN A 182 -16.04 6.47 10.03
N ILE A 183 -15.55 6.94 8.88
CA ILE A 183 -16.33 7.67 7.87
C ILE A 183 -16.21 6.93 6.54
N GLY A 184 -17.30 6.35 6.07
CA GLY A 184 -17.34 5.65 4.78
C GLY A 184 -16.84 4.19 4.79
N GLY A 185 -16.25 3.72 5.90
CA GLY A 185 -15.70 2.35 6.00
C GLY A 185 -16.80 1.31 6.25
N CYS A 186 -17.03 0.43 5.27
CA CYS A 186 -18.00 -0.65 5.34
C CYS A 186 -17.55 -1.89 4.54
N ASP A 187 -18.42 -2.87 4.35
CA ASP A 187 -18.12 -4.12 3.64
C ASP A 187 -18.01 -3.97 2.12
N LEU A 188 -18.31 -2.78 1.57
CA LEU A 188 -18.32 -2.57 0.12
C LEU A 188 -16.90 -2.55 -0.46
N GLY A 189 -16.71 -3.27 -1.56
CA GLY A 189 -15.48 -3.29 -2.33
C GLY A 189 -15.35 -2.12 -3.33
N GLN A 190 -16.44 -1.39 -3.59
CA GLN A 190 -16.51 -0.22 -4.48
C GLN A 190 -17.65 0.69 -4.01
N PRO A 191 -17.63 1.98 -4.31
CA PRO A 191 -18.72 2.86 -3.93
C PRO A 191 -19.95 2.65 -4.82
N PRO A 192 -21.15 2.87 -4.31
CA PRO A 192 -22.37 2.84 -5.13
C PRO A 192 -22.40 3.92 -6.20
N SER A 193 -21.90 5.10 -5.85
CA SER A 193 -21.73 6.29 -6.68
C SER A 193 -20.61 7.16 -6.14
N TYR A 194 -19.96 7.94 -7.02
CA TYR A 194 -19.00 8.97 -6.58
C TYR A 194 -19.65 10.35 -6.35
N PHE A 195 -20.96 10.46 -6.54
CA PHE A 195 -21.69 11.72 -6.31
C PHE A 195 -22.77 11.56 -5.23
N ASP A 196 -22.83 12.50 -4.28
CA ASP A 196 -23.88 12.63 -3.29
C ASP A 196 -25.27 12.70 -4.00
N PRO A 197 -26.25 11.92 -3.51
CA PRO A 197 -26.37 11.21 -2.22
C PRO A 197 -25.73 9.81 -2.16
N TYR A 198 -24.83 9.46 -3.06
CA TYR A 198 -24.13 8.16 -3.13
C TYR A 198 -25.07 6.96 -3.34
N GLU A 199 -26.19 7.21 -4.02
CA GLU A 199 -27.17 6.17 -4.29
C GLU A 199 -26.73 5.21 -5.40
N PRO A 200 -27.08 3.93 -5.29
CA PRO A 200 -26.72 2.94 -6.29
C PRO A 200 -27.46 3.19 -7.60
N PHE A 201 -26.71 3.25 -8.70
CA PHE A 201 -27.24 3.41 -10.05
C PHE A 201 -28.18 2.25 -10.50
N ASN A 202 -28.16 1.11 -9.82
CA ASN A 202 -28.96 -0.08 -10.13
C ASN A 202 -30.20 -0.25 -9.21
N GLY A 203 -30.45 0.69 -8.30
CA GLY A 203 -31.59 0.67 -7.38
C GLY A 203 -31.54 -0.43 -6.30
N ASN A 204 -30.38 -1.02 -6.06
CA ASN A 204 -30.19 -1.99 -4.97
C ASN A 204 -30.03 -1.27 -3.63
N GLU A 205 -31.08 -1.21 -2.81
CA GLU A 205 -31.11 -0.51 -1.52
C GLU A 205 -30.07 -1.04 -0.49
N GLU A 206 -29.57 -2.27 -0.66
CA GLU A 206 -28.51 -2.83 0.18
C GLU A 206 -27.11 -2.33 -0.21
N TYR A 207 -26.99 -1.68 -1.38
CA TYR A 207 -25.71 -1.17 -1.89
C TYR A 207 -25.53 0.28 -1.50
N ILE A 208 -25.32 0.53 -0.22
CA ILE A 208 -25.13 1.85 0.38
C ILE A 208 -23.88 1.90 1.26
N ILE A 209 -23.35 3.10 1.51
CA ILE A 209 -22.32 3.36 2.52
C ILE A 209 -23.04 3.87 3.79
N PRO A 210 -23.27 3.02 4.80
CA PRO A 210 -24.23 3.32 5.88
C PRO A 210 -23.77 4.45 6.80
N ASN A 211 -22.46 4.69 6.91
CA ASN A 211 -21.87 5.71 7.77
C ASN A 211 -21.34 6.93 7.00
N LEU A 212 -21.85 7.17 5.79
CA LEU A 212 -21.58 8.36 4.99
C LEU A 212 -22.90 9.04 4.61
N PRO A 213 -23.51 9.81 5.52
CA PRO A 213 -24.75 10.52 5.22
C PRO A 213 -24.54 11.59 4.16
N SER A 214 -25.56 11.82 3.34
CA SER A 214 -25.59 12.94 2.40
C SER A 214 -25.29 14.26 3.10
N ARG A 215 -24.42 15.06 2.52
CA ARG A 215 -24.02 16.40 3.03
C ARG A 215 -24.44 17.50 2.07
N LYS A 216 -24.18 17.29 0.80
CA LYS A 216 -24.46 18.27 -0.24
C LYS A 216 -24.68 17.58 -1.58
N GLU A 217 -25.88 17.73 -2.15
CA GLU A 217 -26.22 17.16 -3.45
C GLU A 217 -25.16 17.46 -4.51
N GLY A 218 -24.73 16.43 -5.22
CA GLY A 218 -23.70 16.50 -6.24
C GLY A 218 -22.27 16.60 -5.73
N GLU A 219 -22.05 16.52 -4.40
CA GLU A 219 -20.70 16.48 -3.82
C GLU A 219 -19.94 15.24 -4.29
N TYR A 220 -18.66 15.41 -4.67
CA TYR A 220 -17.83 14.32 -5.13
C TYR A 220 -17.22 13.54 -3.95
N LEU A 221 -17.32 12.20 -3.97
CA LEU A 221 -16.91 11.33 -2.86
C LEU A 221 -15.46 11.54 -2.43
N THR A 222 -14.54 11.63 -3.39
CA THR A 222 -13.12 11.84 -3.09
C THR A 222 -12.87 13.17 -2.39
N ASP A 223 -13.60 14.23 -2.77
CA ASP A 223 -13.53 15.52 -2.11
C ASP A 223 -14.10 15.45 -0.69
N ARG A 224 -15.20 14.71 -0.50
CA ARG A 224 -15.77 14.46 0.81
C ARG A 224 -14.80 13.70 1.73
N GLU A 225 -14.14 12.66 1.24
CA GLU A 225 -13.13 11.91 1.98
C GLU A 225 -11.96 12.80 2.39
N GLY A 226 -11.45 13.62 1.46
CA GLY A 226 -10.37 14.57 1.72
C GLY A 226 -10.74 15.62 2.76
N ASP A 227 -11.96 16.16 2.70
CA ASP A 227 -12.47 17.13 3.68
C ASP A 227 -12.59 16.50 5.09
N GLU A 228 -13.09 15.26 5.20
CA GLU A 228 -13.16 14.56 6.48
C GLU A 228 -11.76 14.22 7.03
N ALA A 229 -10.79 13.92 6.15
CA ALA A 229 -9.40 13.72 6.54
C ALA A 229 -8.79 15.02 7.12
N VAL A 230 -8.98 16.15 6.46
CA VAL A 230 -8.52 17.46 6.94
C VAL A 230 -9.20 17.82 8.27
N LYS A 231 -10.50 17.57 8.39
CA LYS A 231 -11.26 17.79 9.63
C LYS A 231 -10.69 16.94 10.77
N PHE A 232 -10.47 15.64 10.56
CA PHE A 232 -9.88 14.75 11.57
C PHE A 232 -8.51 15.26 12.03
N ILE A 233 -7.65 15.68 11.11
CA ILE A 233 -6.32 16.25 11.43
C ILE A 233 -6.47 17.50 12.30
N ALA A 234 -7.37 18.42 11.93
CA ALA A 234 -7.59 19.66 12.65
C ALA A 234 -8.16 19.44 14.08
N GLU A 235 -9.08 18.51 14.23
CA GLU A 235 -9.68 18.14 15.52
C GLU A 235 -8.68 17.46 16.47
N ASN A 236 -7.65 16.78 15.92
CA ASN A 236 -6.65 16.04 16.71
C ASN A 236 -5.26 16.71 16.74
N LYS A 237 -5.12 17.96 16.31
CA LYS A 237 -3.83 18.65 16.17
C LYS A 237 -3.01 18.79 17.47
N GLU A 238 -3.64 18.71 18.63
CA GLU A 238 -2.99 18.79 19.96
C GLU A 238 -2.70 17.39 20.55
N SER A 239 -2.98 16.32 19.80
CA SER A 239 -2.79 14.93 20.20
C SER A 239 -2.05 14.19 19.11
N LYS A 240 -1.33 13.14 19.45
CA LYS A 240 -0.82 12.24 18.42
C LYS A 240 -1.95 11.40 17.81
N PHE A 241 -1.94 11.26 16.50
CA PHE A 241 -2.99 10.56 15.78
C PHE A 241 -2.46 9.63 14.70
N PHE A 242 -3.27 8.63 14.41
CA PHE A 242 -3.15 7.76 13.24
C PHE A 242 -4.39 7.94 12.36
N LEU A 243 -4.17 8.38 11.13
CA LEU A 243 -5.21 8.49 10.11
C LEU A 243 -4.93 7.53 8.97
N GLN A 244 -5.87 6.64 8.69
CA GLN A 244 -5.92 5.90 7.43
C GLN A 244 -6.97 6.54 6.53
N TRP A 245 -6.53 7.27 5.49
CA TRP A 245 -7.39 7.63 4.38
C TRP A 245 -7.29 6.56 3.31
N ALA A 246 -8.30 5.69 3.29
CA ALA A 246 -8.41 4.58 2.35
C ALA A 246 -9.40 4.98 1.24
N SER A 247 -8.95 5.79 0.28
CA SER A 247 -9.84 6.33 -0.75
C SER A 247 -10.48 5.23 -1.60
N TYR A 248 -11.77 5.38 -1.91
CA TYR A 248 -12.44 4.57 -2.92
C TYR A 248 -11.94 4.83 -4.34
N THR A 249 -11.35 6.02 -4.57
CA THR A 249 -10.75 6.43 -5.85
C THR A 249 -9.44 5.62 -6.05
N VAL A 250 -9.19 5.03 -7.20
CA VAL A 250 -9.80 5.23 -8.53
C VAL A 250 -10.62 4.01 -9.01
N HIS A 251 -11.24 3.28 -8.08
CA HIS A 251 -12.02 2.07 -8.40
C HIS A 251 -13.25 2.40 -9.23
N THR A 252 -13.72 1.45 -10.03
CA THR A 252 -15.02 1.54 -10.73
C THR A 252 -16.18 1.65 -9.73
N PRO A 253 -17.33 2.27 -10.11
CA PRO A 253 -17.63 2.82 -11.44
C PRO A 253 -16.81 4.06 -11.77
N LEU A 254 -16.41 4.24 -13.04
CA LEU A 254 -15.71 5.45 -13.45
C LEU A 254 -16.69 6.61 -13.50
N MET A 255 -16.56 7.54 -12.57
CA MET A 255 -17.37 8.75 -12.45
C MET A 255 -16.47 9.89 -11.98
N ALA A 256 -16.45 11.00 -12.68
CA ALA A 256 -15.59 12.13 -12.38
C ALA A 256 -16.31 13.47 -12.62
N LYS A 257 -15.71 14.55 -12.13
CA LYS A 257 -16.21 15.91 -12.32
C LYS A 257 -16.09 16.30 -13.80
N ASP A 258 -17.18 16.78 -14.42
CA ASP A 258 -17.27 17.08 -15.85
C ASP A 258 -16.17 18.05 -16.31
N GLU A 259 -15.85 19.07 -15.52
CA GLU A 259 -14.82 20.06 -15.84
C GLU A 259 -13.42 19.46 -15.95
N LEU A 260 -13.12 18.41 -15.17
CA LEU A 260 -11.85 17.70 -15.26
C LEU A 260 -11.84 16.73 -16.44
N VAL A 261 -12.97 16.08 -16.74
CA VAL A 261 -13.10 15.22 -17.92
C VAL A 261 -12.88 16.05 -19.19
N ASP A 262 -13.53 17.20 -19.32
CA ASP A 262 -13.36 18.13 -20.45
C ASP A 262 -11.89 18.58 -20.59
N LYS A 263 -11.20 18.87 -19.48
CA LYS A 263 -9.77 19.17 -19.47
C LYS A 263 -8.97 18.04 -20.13
N TYR A 264 -9.13 16.81 -19.64
CA TYR A 264 -8.34 15.66 -20.13
C TYR A 264 -8.71 15.24 -21.55
N ASP A 265 -9.97 15.38 -21.96
CA ASP A 265 -10.35 15.13 -23.35
C ASP A 265 -9.70 16.10 -24.33
N SER A 266 -9.32 17.30 -23.87
CA SER A 266 -8.62 18.30 -24.69
C SER A 266 -7.10 18.08 -24.78
N LEU A 267 -6.51 17.24 -23.90
CA LEU A 267 -5.08 16.95 -23.87
C LEU A 267 -4.68 15.88 -24.89
N GLU A 268 -3.41 15.94 -25.32
CA GLU A 268 -2.82 14.86 -26.11
C GLU A 268 -2.73 13.58 -25.29
N LYS A 269 -3.29 12.51 -25.83
CA LYS A 269 -3.32 11.19 -25.16
C LYS A 269 -1.99 10.47 -25.38
N GLY A 270 -1.47 9.85 -24.29
CA GLY A 270 -0.23 9.07 -24.29
C GLY A 270 -0.50 7.57 -24.32
N LYS A 271 0.22 6.82 -23.51
CA LYS A 271 -0.07 5.39 -23.28
C LYS A 271 -1.36 5.20 -22.50
N GLN A 272 -1.68 6.17 -21.67
CA GLN A 272 -2.94 6.33 -20.93
C GLN A 272 -3.83 7.29 -21.72
N ASP A 273 -5.13 7.04 -21.81
CA ASP A 273 -6.03 7.79 -22.71
C ASP A 273 -7.46 7.96 -22.19
N ASN A 274 -7.77 7.47 -20.98
CA ASN A 274 -9.09 7.57 -20.40
C ASN A 274 -9.23 8.88 -19.59
N ALA A 275 -9.96 9.84 -20.15
CA ALA A 275 -10.16 11.15 -19.54
C ALA A 275 -10.93 11.09 -18.21
N VAL A 276 -11.90 10.16 -18.07
CA VAL A 276 -12.66 10.02 -16.83
C VAL A 276 -11.76 9.49 -15.70
N TYR A 277 -10.95 8.47 -16.01
CA TYR A 277 -9.98 7.94 -15.03
C TYR A 277 -8.93 9.00 -14.66
N ALA A 278 -8.42 9.75 -15.63
CA ALA A 278 -7.49 10.86 -15.41
C ALA A 278 -8.07 11.91 -14.45
N ALA A 279 -9.33 12.30 -14.67
CA ALA A 279 -10.05 13.23 -13.81
C ALA A 279 -10.27 12.70 -12.38
N MET A 280 -10.46 11.38 -12.22
CA MET A 280 -10.49 10.73 -10.91
C MET A 280 -9.13 10.79 -10.22
N VAL A 281 -8.03 10.51 -10.94
CA VAL A 281 -6.66 10.60 -10.43
C VAL A 281 -6.31 12.03 -10.01
N GLU A 282 -6.68 13.06 -10.80
CA GLU A 282 -6.47 14.45 -10.42
C GLU A 282 -7.27 14.84 -9.19
N SER A 283 -8.52 14.37 -9.06
CA SER A 283 -9.31 14.60 -7.84
C SER A 283 -8.68 13.97 -6.59
N LEU A 284 -8.02 12.81 -6.72
CA LEU A 284 -7.22 12.21 -5.66
C LEU A 284 -6.02 13.11 -5.32
N ASP A 285 -5.29 13.57 -6.33
CA ASP A 285 -4.11 14.42 -6.17
C ASP A 285 -4.44 15.74 -5.45
N ASP A 286 -5.56 16.38 -5.83
CA ASP A 286 -6.06 17.60 -5.19
C ASP A 286 -6.29 17.39 -3.69
N ASN A 287 -6.84 16.24 -3.30
CA ASN A 287 -7.12 15.93 -1.89
C ASN A 287 -5.85 15.53 -1.11
N VAL A 288 -4.85 14.90 -1.76
CA VAL A 288 -3.49 14.78 -1.19
C VAL A 288 -2.91 16.17 -0.92
N GLY A 289 -3.09 17.09 -1.86
CA GLY A 289 -2.70 18.51 -1.72
C GLY A 289 -3.38 19.19 -0.53
N LYS A 290 -4.69 19.00 -0.33
CA LYS A 290 -5.43 19.53 0.84
C LYS A 290 -4.87 19.01 2.16
N ILE A 291 -4.57 17.70 2.27
CA ILE A 291 -3.97 17.12 3.47
C ILE A 291 -2.59 17.71 3.74
N MET A 292 -1.72 17.78 2.72
CA MET A 292 -0.39 18.39 2.88
C MET A 292 -0.48 19.85 3.31
N HIS A 293 -1.41 20.63 2.74
CA HIS A 293 -1.65 22.00 3.12
C HIS A 293 -2.17 22.14 4.56
N ALA A 294 -3.06 21.26 4.99
CA ALA A 294 -3.56 21.23 6.37
C ALA A 294 -2.42 20.98 7.37
N LEU A 295 -1.55 20.02 7.10
CA LEU A 295 -0.38 19.76 7.92
C LEU A 295 0.55 20.98 8.02
N ASP A 296 0.81 21.65 6.90
CA ASP A 296 1.64 22.87 6.87
C ASP A 296 0.98 24.00 7.68
N SER A 297 -0.32 24.26 7.47
CA SER A 297 -1.07 25.35 8.12
C SER A 297 -1.22 25.16 9.63
N LEU A 298 -1.28 23.91 10.09
CA LEU A 298 -1.41 23.55 11.50
C LEU A 298 -0.06 23.34 12.19
N GLY A 299 1.07 23.46 11.47
CA GLY A 299 2.41 23.26 12.02
C GLY A 299 2.76 21.82 12.34
N LEU A 300 2.09 20.85 11.68
CA LEU A 300 2.23 19.41 11.93
C LEU A 300 3.18 18.70 10.94
N THR A 301 3.71 19.42 9.96
CA THR A 301 4.51 18.84 8.86
C THR A 301 5.74 18.08 9.36
N ASP A 302 6.48 18.64 10.34
CA ASP A 302 7.77 18.09 10.79
C ASP A 302 7.59 16.90 11.76
N ASN A 303 6.40 16.73 12.34
CA ASN A 303 6.08 15.62 13.22
C ASN A 303 5.04 14.64 12.64
N THR A 304 4.92 14.57 11.32
CA THR A 304 4.00 13.66 10.64
C THR A 304 4.73 12.76 9.63
N LEU A 305 4.63 11.44 9.83
CA LEU A 305 4.98 10.43 8.84
C LEU A 305 3.78 10.24 7.89
N LEU A 306 3.94 10.67 6.65
CA LEU A 306 2.95 10.51 5.60
C LEU A 306 3.39 9.40 4.63
N ILE A 307 2.57 8.37 4.49
CA ILE A 307 2.76 7.22 3.61
C ILE A 307 1.67 7.23 2.56
N PHE A 308 2.05 7.16 1.28
CA PHE A 308 1.15 7.03 0.13
C PHE A 308 1.41 5.70 -0.55
N THR A 309 0.37 4.90 -0.80
CA THR A 309 0.46 3.61 -1.51
C THR A 309 -0.90 3.18 -2.08
N SER A 310 -0.92 2.07 -2.84
CA SER A 310 -2.13 1.45 -3.40
C SER A 310 -2.31 0.03 -2.88
N ASP A 311 -3.53 -0.51 -2.96
CA ASP A 311 -3.86 -1.85 -2.47
C ASP A 311 -3.63 -2.98 -3.51
N ASN A 312 -3.56 -2.64 -4.79
CA ASN A 312 -3.15 -3.52 -5.89
C ASN A 312 -2.82 -2.69 -7.13
N GLY A 313 -2.31 -3.34 -8.16
CA GLY A 313 -2.07 -2.69 -9.44
C GLY A 313 -3.35 -2.23 -10.13
N GLY A 314 -3.22 -1.33 -11.11
CA GLY A 314 -4.33 -0.72 -11.82
C GLY A 314 -5.18 -1.72 -12.60
N LEU A 315 -6.47 -1.46 -12.69
CA LEU A 315 -7.41 -2.22 -13.51
C LEU A 315 -7.35 -1.71 -14.96
N MET A 316 -6.84 -2.50 -15.89
CA MET A 316 -6.81 -2.12 -17.30
C MET A 316 -8.20 -2.20 -17.97
N GLY A 317 -9.09 -3.04 -17.41
CA GLY A 317 -10.38 -3.31 -18.05
C GLY A 317 -10.28 -4.32 -19.20
N ASN A 318 -11.07 -4.11 -20.23
CA ASN A 318 -11.07 -4.93 -21.45
C ASN A 318 -10.90 -4.04 -22.70
N PRO A 319 -10.57 -4.60 -23.89
CA PRO A 319 -10.30 -3.81 -25.08
C PRO A 319 -11.41 -2.83 -25.51
N ASN A 320 -12.66 -3.07 -25.09
CA ASN A 320 -13.80 -2.21 -25.42
C ASN A 320 -14.15 -1.22 -24.30
N SER A 321 -13.50 -1.32 -23.13
CA SER A 321 -13.73 -0.49 -21.95
C SER A 321 -12.44 -0.42 -21.16
N GLN A 322 -11.45 0.29 -21.70
CA GLN A 322 -10.16 0.49 -21.04
C GLN A 322 -10.33 1.46 -19.87
N VAL A 323 -9.73 1.11 -18.72
CA VAL A 323 -9.73 1.92 -17.50
C VAL A 323 -8.40 2.67 -17.39
N THR A 324 -7.28 1.95 -17.26
CA THR A 324 -5.93 2.52 -17.30
C THR A 324 -4.97 1.65 -18.11
N ASN A 325 -3.69 2.01 -18.14
CA ASN A 325 -2.63 1.28 -18.81
C ASN A 325 -1.42 1.18 -17.90
N ASN A 326 -1.07 -0.05 -17.49
CA ASN A 326 0.04 -0.31 -16.58
C ASN A 326 1.42 -0.40 -17.26
N SER A 327 1.50 -0.16 -18.58
CA SER A 327 2.79 -0.25 -19.31
C SER A 327 3.88 0.62 -18.64
N PRO A 328 5.13 0.11 -18.46
CA PRO A 328 5.70 -1.09 -19.07
C PRO A 328 5.38 -2.42 -18.35
N LEU A 329 4.63 -2.39 -17.25
CA LEU A 329 4.30 -3.59 -16.47
C LEU A 329 3.27 -4.45 -17.20
N ARG A 330 3.45 -5.78 -17.11
CA ARG A 330 2.52 -6.74 -17.69
C ARG A 330 1.25 -6.86 -16.87
N SER A 331 0.10 -6.90 -17.55
CA SER A 331 -1.22 -7.22 -16.99
C SER A 331 -1.75 -6.20 -15.96
N GLN A 332 -2.61 -6.64 -15.03
CA GLN A 332 -3.47 -5.77 -14.24
C GLN A 332 -3.89 -6.42 -12.91
N LYS A 333 -4.66 -5.70 -12.09
CA LYS A 333 -5.37 -6.19 -10.90
C LYS A 333 -5.86 -7.63 -11.06
N GLY A 334 -5.57 -8.48 -10.08
CA GLY A 334 -6.01 -9.87 -10.01
C GLY A 334 -5.10 -10.87 -10.74
N TYR A 335 -4.03 -10.42 -11.40
CA TYR A 335 -3.07 -11.26 -12.12
C TYR A 335 -1.72 -11.34 -11.40
N PRO A 336 -0.92 -12.43 -11.62
CA PRO A 336 0.35 -12.64 -10.93
C PRO A 336 1.49 -11.73 -11.39
N TYR A 337 1.31 -10.98 -12.46
CA TYR A 337 2.34 -10.16 -13.09
C TYR A 337 2.55 -8.82 -12.38
N GLU A 338 3.64 -8.14 -12.73
CA GLU A 338 4.02 -6.87 -12.10
C GLU A 338 2.89 -5.84 -12.13
N GLY A 339 2.13 -5.75 -13.23
CA GLY A 339 0.98 -4.84 -13.33
C GLY A 339 -0.17 -5.14 -12.35
N GLY A 340 -0.19 -6.35 -11.75
CA GLY A 340 -1.18 -6.70 -10.73
C GLY A 340 -0.72 -6.43 -9.29
N ILE A 341 0.59 -6.52 -9.03
CA ILE A 341 1.14 -6.51 -7.65
C ILE A 341 2.07 -5.32 -7.35
N ARG A 342 2.70 -4.70 -8.36
CA ARG A 342 3.58 -3.54 -8.14
C ARG A 342 2.74 -2.27 -8.00
N VAL A 343 3.00 -1.49 -6.94
CA VAL A 343 2.23 -0.28 -6.60
C VAL A 343 3.15 0.91 -6.30
N PRO A 344 2.69 2.15 -6.53
CA PRO A 344 3.46 3.32 -6.13
C PRO A 344 3.51 3.41 -4.61
N THR A 345 4.69 3.70 -4.04
CA THR A 345 4.82 3.99 -2.61
C THR A 345 5.78 5.14 -2.39
N ILE A 346 5.35 6.10 -1.59
CA ILE A 346 6.11 7.28 -1.18
C ILE A 346 6.01 7.40 0.34
N MET A 347 7.14 7.69 1.01
CA MET A 347 7.16 7.98 2.44
C MET A 347 7.83 9.33 2.68
N ARG A 348 7.17 10.22 3.42
CA ARG A 348 7.64 11.56 3.73
C ARG A 348 7.56 11.82 5.22
N TRP A 349 8.66 12.29 5.79
CA TRP A 349 8.73 12.83 7.15
C TRP A 349 9.91 13.82 7.20
N PRO A 350 9.65 15.13 7.03
CA PRO A 350 10.69 16.14 6.96
C PRO A 350 11.62 16.12 8.18
N GLY A 351 12.92 16.32 7.93
CA GLY A 351 13.93 16.23 8.98
C GLY A 351 14.38 14.81 9.38
N ASN A 352 13.56 13.79 9.11
CA ASN A 352 13.83 12.39 9.48
C ASN A 352 14.02 11.48 8.26
N ILE A 353 13.29 11.72 7.18
CA ILE A 353 13.41 11.01 5.90
C ILE A 353 14.08 11.92 4.86
N PRO A 354 15.10 11.44 4.12
CA PRO A 354 15.79 12.26 3.14
C PRO A 354 14.87 12.60 1.95
N ALA A 355 14.76 13.89 1.61
CA ALA A 355 13.91 14.36 0.54
C ALA A 355 14.46 14.03 -0.86
N GLY A 356 13.55 13.79 -1.83
CA GLY A 356 13.85 13.63 -3.25
C GLY A 356 14.71 12.39 -3.56
N LYS A 357 14.60 11.34 -2.75
CA LYS A 357 15.36 10.10 -2.95
C LYS A 357 14.51 9.01 -3.54
N THR A 358 15.17 8.07 -4.19
CA THR A 358 14.56 6.86 -4.75
C THR A 358 15.26 5.64 -4.15
N SER A 359 14.49 4.70 -3.63
CA SER A 359 14.96 3.38 -3.21
C SER A 359 14.51 2.31 -4.20
N LYS A 360 15.42 1.38 -4.49
CA LYS A 360 15.14 0.15 -5.26
C LYS A 360 14.96 -1.06 -4.36
N SER A 361 14.99 -0.88 -3.05
CA SER A 361 14.73 -1.98 -2.11
C SER A 361 13.34 -2.56 -2.32
N PRO A 362 13.21 -3.89 -2.38
CA PRO A 362 11.90 -4.54 -2.46
C PRO A 362 11.18 -4.37 -1.12
N ILE A 363 10.02 -3.72 -1.15
CA ILE A 363 9.13 -3.53 -0.01
C ILE A 363 7.73 -4.03 -0.35
N ILE A 364 6.95 -4.34 0.68
CA ILE A 364 5.58 -4.83 0.54
C ILE A 364 4.67 -4.15 1.57
N THR A 365 3.39 -3.96 1.26
CA THR A 365 2.48 -3.16 2.09
C THR A 365 2.39 -3.60 3.56
N MET A 366 2.57 -4.88 3.88
CA MET A 366 2.60 -5.36 5.27
C MET A 366 3.82 -4.88 6.08
N ASP A 367 4.84 -4.31 5.44
CA ASP A 367 5.99 -3.69 6.11
C ASP A 367 5.64 -2.38 6.83
N ILE A 368 4.50 -1.76 6.49
CA ILE A 368 4.07 -0.48 7.07
C ILE A 368 3.90 -0.62 8.58
N LEU A 369 3.22 -1.67 9.06
CA LEU A 369 2.96 -1.85 10.49
C LEU A 369 4.26 -1.94 11.32
N PRO A 370 5.22 -2.88 11.07
CA PRO A 370 6.44 -2.95 11.86
C PRO A 370 7.31 -1.69 11.72
N THR A 371 7.30 -1.02 10.56
CA THR A 371 8.01 0.25 10.35
C THR A 371 7.44 1.37 11.23
N VAL A 372 6.12 1.50 11.28
CA VAL A 372 5.45 2.47 12.15
C VAL A 372 5.76 2.21 13.62
N LEU A 373 5.64 0.95 14.07
CA LEU A 373 5.98 0.58 15.45
C LEU A 373 7.46 0.86 15.78
N ARG A 374 8.36 0.66 14.83
CA ARG A 374 9.78 0.98 15.00
C ARG A 374 9.99 2.47 15.29
N TYR A 375 9.28 3.36 14.61
CA TYR A 375 9.36 4.80 14.85
C TYR A 375 8.69 5.22 16.16
N VAL A 376 7.59 4.58 16.53
CA VAL A 376 6.81 4.90 17.75
C VAL A 376 7.49 4.36 19.01
N ASP A 377 7.95 3.12 18.99
CA ASP A 377 8.50 2.41 20.17
C ASP A 377 10.04 2.45 20.24
N GLY A 378 10.71 2.95 19.18
CA GLY A 378 12.18 2.91 19.07
C GLY A 378 12.75 1.51 18.78
N SER A 379 11.93 0.45 18.84
CA SER A 379 12.29 -0.93 18.49
C SER A 379 11.05 -1.71 18.09
N VAL A 380 11.22 -2.77 17.31
CA VAL A 380 10.15 -3.68 16.94
C VAL A 380 10.63 -5.14 16.99
N ASP A 381 9.79 -6.02 17.50
CA ASP A 381 10.02 -7.47 17.47
C ASP A 381 9.46 -8.02 16.15
N GLU A 382 10.31 -8.09 15.13
CA GLU A 382 9.92 -8.57 13.78
C GLU A 382 9.45 -10.02 13.74
N SER A 383 9.67 -10.83 14.81
CA SER A 383 9.21 -12.21 14.85
C SER A 383 7.68 -12.34 14.92
N LYS A 384 7.00 -11.25 15.26
CA LYS A 384 5.53 -11.19 15.36
C LYS A 384 4.83 -10.91 14.03
N TRP A 385 5.59 -10.47 13.02
CA TRP A 385 5.09 -9.98 11.76
C TRP A 385 5.76 -10.67 10.57
N ASP A 386 5.05 -10.82 9.46
CA ASP A 386 5.66 -11.21 8.17
C ASP A 386 6.31 -10.00 7.51
N GLY A 387 5.76 -8.80 7.73
CA GLY A 387 6.37 -7.53 7.34
C GLY A 387 7.68 -7.25 8.06
N LYS A 388 8.52 -6.36 7.48
CA LYS A 388 9.82 -5.97 8.00
C LYS A 388 9.90 -4.48 8.29
N ASP A 389 10.72 -4.10 9.26
CA ASP A 389 11.07 -2.71 9.53
C ASP A 389 11.87 -2.10 8.37
N LEU A 390 11.33 -1.06 7.77
CA LEU A 390 11.94 -0.33 6.64
C LEU A 390 12.78 0.87 7.09
N SER A 391 12.88 1.17 8.37
CA SER A 391 13.55 2.40 8.86
C SER A 391 14.97 2.58 8.33
N THR A 392 15.72 1.49 8.18
CA THR A 392 17.09 1.51 7.61
C THR A 392 17.09 1.93 6.13
N VAL A 393 16.19 1.35 5.30
CA VAL A 393 16.14 1.67 3.86
C VAL A 393 15.46 3.01 3.59
N ILE A 394 14.62 3.47 4.48
CA ILE A 394 14.03 4.81 4.44
C ILE A 394 15.10 5.87 4.73
N SER A 395 15.92 5.66 5.77
CA SER A 395 17.00 6.58 6.16
C SER A 395 18.19 6.54 5.20
N HIS A 396 18.42 5.41 4.53
CA HIS A 396 19.52 5.16 3.60
C HIS A 396 18.99 4.54 2.30
N PRO A 397 18.26 5.29 1.47
CA PRO A 397 17.58 4.76 0.26
C PRO A 397 18.53 4.15 -0.78
N GLU A 398 19.82 4.50 -0.73
CA GLU A 398 20.87 3.94 -1.57
C GLU A 398 21.33 2.53 -1.15
N LYS A 399 20.97 2.10 0.07
CA LYS A 399 21.30 0.75 0.53
C LYS A 399 20.26 -0.23 0.02
N GLU A 400 20.75 -1.33 -0.51
CA GLU A 400 19.90 -2.41 -0.99
C GLU A 400 19.46 -3.30 0.18
N PHE A 401 18.15 -3.47 0.32
CA PHE A 401 17.55 -4.40 1.29
C PHE A 401 17.24 -5.71 0.57
N LYS A 402 18.09 -6.72 0.79
CA LYS A 402 17.91 -8.03 0.17
C LYS A 402 16.96 -8.88 0.96
N ARG A 403 15.87 -9.29 0.33
CA ARG A 403 14.86 -10.19 0.90
C ARG A 403 14.10 -10.90 -0.21
N ASP A 404 13.51 -12.01 0.13
CA ASP A 404 12.55 -12.69 -0.72
C ASP A 404 11.13 -12.15 -0.40
N LEU A 405 10.31 -11.97 -1.42
CA LEU A 405 8.90 -11.63 -1.32
C LEU A 405 8.05 -12.75 -1.89
N PHE A 406 6.88 -12.98 -1.27
CA PHE A 406 6.01 -14.10 -1.62
C PHE A 406 4.58 -13.63 -1.80
N TRP A 407 3.84 -14.34 -2.67
CA TRP A 407 2.39 -14.18 -2.87
C TRP A 407 1.74 -15.54 -3.04
N HIS A 408 0.50 -15.65 -2.58
CA HIS A 408 -0.30 -16.85 -2.71
C HIS A 408 -1.75 -16.51 -3.00
N PHE A 409 -2.23 -16.92 -4.16
CA PHE A 409 -3.61 -16.76 -4.59
C PHE A 409 -4.18 -18.13 -5.01
N PRO A 410 -4.81 -18.87 -4.07
CA PRO A 410 -5.26 -20.24 -4.30
C PRO A 410 -6.62 -20.33 -5.00
N HIS A 411 -7.04 -19.30 -5.72
CA HIS A 411 -8.38 -19.20 -6.32
C HIS A 411 -8.32 -19.10 -7.84
N TYR A 412 -9.45 -19.35 -8.49
CA TYR A 412 -9.66 -18.98 -9.88
C TYR A 412 -10.25 -17.57 -9.95
N ARG A 413 -9.83 -16.79 -10.96
CA ARG A 413 -10.43 -15.50 -11.26
C ARG A 413 -10.73 -15.39 -12.76
N GLY A 414 -11.97 -15.05 -13.08
CA GLY A 414 -12.40 -15.01 -14.47
C GLY A 414 -12.20 -16.38 -15.18
N ARG A 415 -11.78 -16.36 -16.45
CA ARG A 415 -11.48 -17.58 -17.22
C ARG A 415 -9.98 -17.90 -17.22
N ASP A 416 -9.15 -16.91 -17.06
CA ASP A 416 -7.73 -16.95 -17.44
C ASP A 416 -6.79 -17.05 -16.23
N VAL A 417 -7.24 -16.69 -15.01
CA VAL A 417 -6.41 -16.82 -13.82
C VAL A 417 -6.72 -18.13 -13.12
N VAL A 418 -5.69 -18.96 -13.02
CA VAL A 418 -5.68 -20.21 -12.26
C VAL A 418 -4.97 -19.99 -10.92
N PRO A 419 -5.17 -20.85 -9.90
CA PRO A 419 -4.46 -20.73 -8.63
C PRO A 419 -2.95 -20.69 -8.81
N TYR A 420 -2.28 -19.71 -8.17
CA TYR A 420 -0.84 -19.50 -8.30
C TYR A 420 -0.16 -19.13 -6.97
N SER A 421 1.15 -19.30 -6.94
CA SER A 421 2.03 -18.72 -5.93
C SER A 421 3.24 -18.10 -6.60
N ILE A 422 3.82 -17.08 -5.98
CA ILE A 422 4.95 -16.31 -6.52
C ILE A 422 6.04 -16.21 -5.46
N ILE A 423 7.29 -16.28 -5.91
CA ILE A 423 8.45 -15.79 -5.18
C ILE A 423 9.19 -14.77 -6.04
N ARG A 424 9.55 -13.62 -5.43
CA ARG A 424 10.57 -12.72 -5.95
C ARG A 424 11.80 -12.80 -5.06
N SER A 425 12.95 -13.20 -5.62
CA SER A 425 14.23 -13.27 -4.94
C SER A 425 15.27 -12.48 -5.73
N GLY A 426 15.75 -11.39 -5.15
CA GLY A 426 16.60 -10.45 -5.86
C GLY A 426 15.90 -9.87 -7.10
N ASP A 427 16.52 -10.05 -8.27
CA ASP A 427 15.98 -9.57 -9.55
C ASP A 427 15.08 -10.60 -10.26
N PHE A 428 14.99 -11.84 -9.75
CA PHE A 428 14.22 -12.91 -10.38
C PHE A 428 12.86 -13.11 -9.72
N LYS A 429 11.86 -13.44 -10.54
CA LYS A 429 10.49 -13.77 -10.13
C LYS A 429 10.05 -15.08 -10.73
N LEU A 430 9.65 -16.03 -9.88
CA LEU A 430 9.06 -17.30 -10.28
C LEU A 430 7.55 -17.29 -9.99
N ILE A 431 6.74 -17.65 -10.98
CA ILE A 431 5.31 -17.90 -10.85
C ILE A 431 5.07 -19.41 -10.95
N LYS A 432 4.50 -20.02 -9.91
CA LYS A 432 4.10 -21.43 -9.88
C LYS A 432 2.59 -21.55 -9.96
N TYR A 433 2.10 -22.25 -10.96
CA TYR A 433 0.67 -22.57 -11.11
C TYR A 433 0.35 -23.90 -10.43
N HIS A 434 -0.84 -24.00 -9.80
CA HIS A 434 -1.22 -25.18 -9.03
C HIS A 434 -2.11 -26.17 -9.81
N ASP A 435 -2.54 -25.80 -11.00
CA ASP A 435 -3.34 -26.66 -11.89
C ASP A 435 -2.50 -27.65 -12.74
N GLY A 436 -1.17 -27.56 -12.64
CA GLY A 436 -0.23 -28.36 -13.39
C GLY A 436 0.27 -27.71 -14.67
N SER A 437 -0.13 -26.44 -14.92
CA SER A 437 0.47 -25.62 -15.97
C SER A 437 1.93 -25.35 -15.69
N GLU A 438 2.72 -25.17 -16.76
CA GLU A 438 4.14 -24.82 -16.65
C GLU A 438 4.29 -23.48 -15.92
N GLY A 439 5.29 -23.40 -15.02
CA GLY A 439 5.63 -22.16 -14.32
C GLY A 439 6.32 -21.15 -15.22
N GLU A 440 6.53 -19.95 -14.69
CA GLU A 440 7.18 -18.85 -15.42
C GLU A 440 8.29 -18.24 -14.56
N LEU A 441 9.46 -17.96 -15.18
CA LEU A 441 10.61 -17.32 -14.54
C LEU A 441 11.01 -16.06 -15.30
N TYR A 442 11.13 -14.91 -14.61
CA TYR A 442 11.46 -13.62 -15.22
C TYR A 442 12.64 -12.94 -14.53
N ASP A 443 13.48 -12.24 -15.30
CA ASP A 443 14.51 -11.30 -14.82
C ASP A 443 13.95 -9.87 -14.83
N LEU A 444 13.39 -9.42 -13.72
CA LEU A 444 12.74 -8.12 -13.60
C LEU A 444 13.69 -6.92 -13.76
N LYS A 445 15.00 -7.12 -13.69
CA LYS A 445 15.99 -6.08 -13.91
C LYS A 445 16.12 -5.73 -15.39
N ASN A 446 16.10 -6.75 -16.26
CA ASN A 446 16.30 -6.62 -17.69
C ASN A 446 14.98 -6.69 -18.47
N ASP A 447 13.96 -7.33 -17.90
CA ASP A 447 12.63 -7.53 -18.49
C ASP A 447 11.53 -7.22 -17.47
N LEU A 448 11.34 -5.93 -17.17
CA LEU A 448 10.29 -5.47 -16.26
C LEU A 448 8.87 -5.78 -16.79
N GLY A 449 8.75 -5.96 -18.10
CA GLY A 449 7.49 -6.28 -18.78
C GLY A 449 7.16 -7.78 -18.79
N GLU A 450 8.01 -8.65 -18.22
CA GLU A 450 7.76 -10.09 -18.12
C GLU A 450 7.42 -10.74 -19.50
N ASN A 451 8.21 -10.39 -20.52
CA ASN A 451 7.99 -10.83 -21.92
C ASN A 451 8.70 -12.13 -22.23
N GLU A 452 9.82 -12.43 -21.55
CA GLU A 452 10.70 -13.57 -21.83
C GLU A 452 10.68 -14.56 -20.66
N ASN A 453 9.99 -15.69 -20.84
CA ASN A 453 9.98 -16.75 -19.83
C ASN A 453 11.29 -17.56 -19.88
N LEU A 454 12.12 -17.40 -18.85
CA LEU A 454 13.44 -18.01 -18.74
C LEU A 454 13.44 -19.41 -18.08
N ILE A 455 12.29 -19.99 -17.78
CA ILE A 455 12.20 -21.21 -16.96
C ILE A 455 12.92 -22.41 -17.59
N SER A 456 12.84 -22.54 -18.90
CA SER A 456 13.52 -23.61 -19.66
C SER A 456 15.04 -23.38 -19.82
N GLU A 457 15.47 -22.10 -19.79
CA GLU A 457 16.87 -21.72 -19.92
C GLU A 457 17.63 -21.75 -18.59
N ASN A 458 16.91 -21.60 -17.48
CA ASN A 458 17.46 -21.52 -16.12
C ASN A 458 16.77 -22.51 -15.15
N PRO A 459 16.74 -23.83 -15.47
CA PRO A 459 15.99 -24.82 -14.68
C PRO A 459 16.53 -24.99 -13.25
N GLU A 460 17.82 -24.79 -13.03
CA GLU A 460 18.43 -24.89 -11.69
C GLU A 460 17.96 -23.74 -10.79
N LEU A 461 17.96 -22.49 -11.29
CA LEU A 461 17.45 -21.34 -10.56
C LEU A 461 15.93 -21.46 -10.31
N ALA A 462 15.17 -21.89 -11.32
CA ALA A 462 13.74 -22.12 -11.16
C ALA A 462 13.47 -23.14 -10.03
N ARG A 463 14.23 -24.21 -9.97
CA ARG A 463 14.11 -25.22 -8.91
C ARG A 463 14.51 -24.69 -7.53
N GLU A 464 15.58 -23.89 -7.44
CA GLU A 464 15.98 -23.24 -6.17
C GLU A 464 14.85 -22.36 -5.64
N LEU A 465 14.28 -21.48 -6.50
CA LEU A 465 13.20 -20.59 -6.12
C LEU A 465 11.92 -21.34 -5.76
N GLU A 466 11.61 -22.42 -6.47
CA GLU A 466 10.47 -23.27 -6.17
C GLU A 466 10.60 -23.91 -4.79
N LEU A 467 11.77 -24.39 -4.39
CA LEU A 467 12.01 -24.96 -3.06
C LEU A 467 11.80 -23.91 -1.95
N LYS A 468 12.31 -22.69 -2.13
CA LYS A 468 12.08 -21.60 -1.19
C LYS A 468 10.59 -21.26 -1.07
N LEU A 469 9.87 -21.25 -2.19
CA LEU A 469 8.44 -21.00 -2.22
C LEU A 469 7.65 -22.11 -1.50
N GLU A 470 8.00 -23.38 -1.72
CA GLU A 470 7.39 -24.52 -1.05
C GLU A 470 7.62 -24.48 0.48
N GLU A 471 8.83 -24.17 0.92
CA GLU A 471 9.16 -24.01 2.34
C GLU A 471 8.32 -22.87 2.98
N TRP A 472 8.22 -21.73 2.30
CA TRP A 472 7.40 -20.60 2.77
C TRP A 472 5.89 -20.95 2.83
N LEU A 473 5.35 -21.68 1.84
CA LEU A 473 3.95 -22.14 1.85
C LEU A 473 3.67 -23.07 3.04
N ILE A 474 4.62 -23.92 3.39
CA ILE A 474 4.53 -24.82 4.57
C ILE A 474 4.57 -23.99 5.87
N ASP A 475 5.54 -23.07 6.00
CA ASP A 475 5.71 -22.21 7.19
C ASP A 475 4.47 -21.34 7.46
N THR A 476 3.90 -20.77 6.41
CA THR A 476 2.69 -19.95 6.50
C THR A 476 1.41 -20.76 6.67
N LYS A 477 1.48 -22.10 6.59
CA LYS A 477 0.32 -23.00 6.57
C LYS A 477 -0.70 -22.61 5.51
N ALA A 478 -0.20 -22.18 4.34
CA ALA A 478 -1.02 -21.71 3.23
C ALA A 478 -2.07 -22.77 2.85
N LYS A 479 -3.33 -22.36 2.72
CA LYS A 479 -4.43 -23.24 2.28
C LYS A 479 -4.29 -23.48 0.78
N MET A 480 -3.84 -24.67 0.39
CA MET A 480 -3.58 -25.03 -1.00
C MET A 480 -4.85 -25.48 -1.73
N PRO A 481 -4.98 -25.21 -3.05
CA PRO A 481 -6.00 -25.87 -3.85
C PRO A 481 -5.71 -27.38 -3.95
N VAL A 482 -6.76 -28.20 -4.12
CA VAL A 482 -6.66 -29.65 -4.17
C VAL A 482 -7.30 -30.21 -5.44
N LYS A 483 -6.75 -31.28 -5.99
CA LYS A 483 -7.33 -31.98 -7.14
C LYS A 483 -8.71 -32.54 -6.78
N LYS A 484 -9.61 -32.55 -7.76
CA LYS A 484 -10.92 -33.24 -7.66
C LYS A 484 -10.74 -34.73 -7.67
#